data_241bd04c148b266551fa87e58fc59aa0
#
_entry.id   241bd04c148b266551fa87e58fc59aa0
#
_cell.length_a   1.000
_cell.length_b   1.000
_cell.length_c   1.000
_cell.angle_alpha   90.00
_cell.angle_beta   90.00
_cell.angle_gamma   90.00
#
_symmetry.space_group_name_H-M   'P 1'
#
loop_
_entity.id
_entity.type
_entity.pdbx_description
1 polymer ?
#
loop_
_entity_poly.entity_id
_entity_poly.type
_entity_poly.pdbx_seq_one_letter_code
_entity_poly.pdbx_strand_id
1 'polypeptide(L)'
;FHKDGTGKYYPQLIVWGKSATLESIAVQMKESSSLTLGDIQSVITNFVGAMRRELFNGRSVNIDNFGVFSLSATTEGSEKKDDCQSTKIRSVRINFRASSSIRPQVAATRAEDRMDFVDLESQLKAAGSGSGGGEGGGNEGGDGGLDENPLG
;
A
#
# COMPACT_ATOMS: atom_id res chain seq x y z
N PHE A 1 -11.56 7.51 -12.66
CA PHE A 1 -12.89 8.02 -12.26
C PHE A 1 -13.95 6.94 -12.37
N HIS A 2 -14.87 6.92 -11.43
CA HIS A 2 -16.09 6.14 -11.53
C HIS A 2 -17.25 7.08 -11.88
N LYS A 3 -18.05 6.70 -12.88
CA LYS A 3 -19.26 7.43 -13.27
C LYS A 3 -20.47 6.69 -12.74
N ASP A 4 -21.29 7.35 -11.93
CA ASP A 4 -22.53 6.76 -11.45
C ASP A 4 -23.67 6.81 -12.50
N GLY A 5 -24.79 6.14 -12.21
CA GLY A 5 -25.97 6.16 -13.07
C GLY A 5 -26.65 7.52 -13.22
N THR A 6 -26.25 8.52 -12.41
CA THR A 6 -26.75 9.91 -12.48
C THR A 6 -25.86 10.83 -13.33
N GLY A 7 -24.78 10.30 -13.88
CA GLY A 7 -23.83 11.04 -14.72
C GLY A 7 -22.75 11.82 -13.96
N LYS A 8 -22.68 11.68 -12.65
CA LYS A 8 -21.62 12.31 -11.82
C LYS A 8 -20.36 11.48 -11.85
N TYR A 9 -19.20 12.17 -11.82
CA TYR A 9 -17.89 11.56 -11.77
C TYR A 9 -17.34 11.64 -10.34
N TYR A 10 -16.81 10.52 -9.87
CA TYR A 10 -16.19 10.42 -8.55
C TYR A 10 -14.71 10.08 -8.68
N PRO A 11 -13.82 10.76 -7.96
CA PRO A 11 -12.41 10.37 -7.90
C PRO A 11 -12.30 8.99 -7.27
N GLN A 12 -11.43 8.15 -7.82
CA GLN A 12 -11.14 6.82 -7.30
C GLN A 12 -9.73 6.80 -6.73
N LEU A 13 -9.59 6.32 -5.49
CA LEU A 13 -8.29 6.11 -4.90
C LEU A 13 -7.59 4.94 -5.62
N ILE A 14 -6.41 5.22 -6.13
CA ILE A 14 -5.52 4.21 -6.73
C ILE A 14 -4.31 4.06 -5.81
N VAL A 15 -4.07 2.84 -5.35
CA VAL A 15 -2.85 2.53 -4.60
C VAL A 15 -1.75 2.22 -5.60
N TRP A 16 -0.72 3.06 -5.60
CA TRP A 16 0.41 2.95 -6.51
C TRP A 16 1.61 2.35 -5.81
N GLY A 17 2.28 1.42 -6.49
CA GLY A 17 3.52 0.83 -6.01
C GLY A 17 3.40 -0.65 -5.64
N LYS A 18 4.53 -1.24 -5.29
CA LYS A 18 4.60 -2.62 -4.83
C LYS A 18 4.16 -2.71 -3.38
N SER A 19 3.46 -3.78 -3.03
CA SER A 19 3.10 -4.05 -1.65
C SER A 19 4.37 -4.18 -0.79
N ALA A 20 4.35 -3.54 0.38
CA ALA A 20 5.39 -3.74 1.36
C ALA A 20 5.38 -5.21 1.84
N THR A 21 6.57 -5.78 1.99
CA THR A 21 6.75 -7.13 2.50
C THR A 21 7.10 -7.10 3.98
N LEU A 22 6.91 -8.22 4.67
CA LEU A 22 7.37 -8.38 6.05
C LEU A 22 8.86 -8.05 6.19
N GLU A 23 9.66 -8.45 5.22
CA GLU A 23 11.09 -8.19 5.20
C GLU A 23 11.39 -6.68 5.13
N SER A 24 10.71 -5.94 4.25
CA SER A 24 10.88 -4.49 4.13
C SER A 24 10.48 -3.75 5.41
N ILE A 25 9.43 -4.21 6.08
CA ILE A 25 9.00 -3.67 7.38
C ILE A 25 10.01 -4.03 8.47
N ALA A 26 10.52 -5.26 8.48
CA ALA A 26 11.49 -5.69 9.47
C ALA A 26 12.83 -4.93 9.37
N VAL A 27 13.24 -4.52 8.17
CA VAL A 27 14.40 -3.64 7.97
C VAL A 27 14.19 -2.29 8.66
N GLN A 28 13.03 -1.66 8.47
CA GLN A 28 12.70 -0.40 9.13
C GLN A 28 12.65 -0.54 10.66
N MET A 29 12.08 -1.64 11.16
CA MET A 29 12.04 -1.93 12.60
C MET A 29 13.44 -2.12 13.18
N LYS A 30 14.37 -2.73 12.43
CA LYS A 30 15.75 -2.91 12.85
C LYS A 30 16.47 -1.56 13.07
N GLU A 31 16.20 -0.55 12.24
CA GLU A 31 16.78 0.79 12.38
C GLU A 31 16.38 1.47 13.70
N SER A 32 15.21 1.11 14.23
CA SER A 32 14.66 1.67 15.47
C SER A 32 14.81 0.75 16.69
N SER A 33 15.48 -0.40 16.54
CA SER A 33 15.62 -1.39 17.61
C SER A 33 17.02 -2.00 17.63
N SER A 34 17.40 -2.62 18.76
CA SER A 34 18.64 -3.38 18.90
C SER A 34 18.52 -4.85 18.44
N LEU A 35 17.35 -5.24 17.89
CA LEU A 35 17.09 -6.60 17.47
C LEU A 35 17.74 -6.90 16.11
N THR A 36 18.09 -8.16 15.88
CA THR A 36 18.51 -8.60 14.56
C THR A 36 17.30 -8.76 13.64
N LEU A 37 17.53 -8.72 12.34
CA LEU A 37 16.47 -8.95 11.34
C LEU A 37 15.75 -10.30 11.54
N GLY A 38 16.53 -11.34 11.88
CA GLY A 38 15.99 -12.68 12.15
C GLY A 38 15.11 -12.71 13.39
N ASP A 39 15.48 -11.99 14.45
CA ASP A 39 14.67 -11.91 15.67
C ASP A 39 13.34 -11.23 15.37
N ILE A 40 13.35 -10.12 14.63
CA ILE A 40 12.14 -9.37 14.25
C ILE A 40 11.21 -10.26 13.42
N GLN A 41 11.72 -10.95 12.41
CA GLN A 41 10.93 -11.86 11.58
C GLN A 41 10.34 -13.01 12.41
N SER A 42 11.12 -13.58 13.32
CA SER A 42 10.67 -14.64 14.22
C SER A 42 9.55 -14.17 15.14
N VAL A 43 9.70 -13.00 15.76
CA VAL A 43 8.69 -12.41 16.64
C VAL A 43 7.38 -12.18 15.90
N ILE A 44 7.43 -11.59 14.70
CA ILE A 44 6.21 -11.32 13.93
C ILE A 44 5.54 -12.61 13.48
N THR A 45 6.30 -13.60 13.04
CA THR A 45 5.76 -14.92 12.65
C THR A 45 5.06 -15.60 13.81
N ASN A 46 5.68 -15.60 14.99
CA ASN A 46 5.11 -16.15 16.21
C ASN A 46 3.87 -15.41 16.67
N PHE A 47 3.88 -14.07 16.56
CA PHE A 47 2.72 -13.22 16.86
C PHE A 47 1.52 -13.59 15.98
N VAL A 48 1.70 -13.69 14.66
CA VAL A 48 0.63 -14.08 13.73
C VAL A 48 0.09 -15.47 14.07
N GLY A 49 0.97 -16.41 14.42
CA GLY A 49 0.56 -17.76 14.87
C GLY A 49 -0.25 -17.74 16.17
N ALA A 50 0.14 -16.92 17.14
CA ALA A 50 -0.59 -16.75 18.39
C ALA A 50 -1.96 -16.10 18.16
N MET A 51 -2.00 -15.01 17.38
CA MET A 51 -3.23 -14.33 17.03
C MET A 51 -4.23 -15.27 16.34
N ARG A 52 -3.76 -16.09 15.39
CA ARG A 52 -4.60 -17.08 14.72
C ARG A 52 -5.24 -18.06 15.71
N ARG A 53 -4.48 -18.56 16.69
CA ARG A 53 -4.99 -19.48 17.71
C ARG A 53 -6.12 -18.83 18.54
N GLU A 54 -5.93 -17.59 18.97
CA GLU A 54 -6.97 -16.88 19.74
C GLU A 54 -8.23 -16.67 18.93
N LEU A 55 -8.09 -16.24 17.66
CA LEU A 55 -9.24 -16.07 16.77
C LEU A 55 -9.98 -17.38 16.53
N PHE A 56 -9.28 -18.48 16.31
CA PHE A 56 -9.90 -19.80 16.09
C PHE A 56 -10.56 -20.37 17.34
N ASN A 57 -10.15 -19.90 18.51
CA ASN A 57 -10.84 -20.18 19.78
C ASN A 57 -12.09 -19.29 20.01
N GLY A 58 -12.48 -18.51 19.00
CA GLY A 58 -13.66 -17.64 19.07
C GLY A 58 -13.44 -16.32 19.81
N ARG A 59 -12.19 -15.96 20.09
CA ARG A 59 -11.84 -14.71 20.77
C ARG A 59 -11.51 -13.63 19.75
N SER A 60 -11.86 -12.38 20.06
CA SER A 60 -11.30 -11.24 19.36
C SER A 60 -9.92 -10.90 19.90
N VAL A 61 -9.03 -10.42 19.02
CA VAL A 61 -7.69 -9.96 19.39
C VAL A 61 -7.66 -8.45 19.27
N ASN A 62 -7.49 -7.76 20.39
CA ASN A 62 -7.29 -6.32 20.44
C ASN A 62 -5.80 -6.02 20.55
N ILE A 63 -5.30 -5.20 19.65
CA ILE A 63 -3.94 -4.67 19.68
C ILE A 63 -4.07 -3.16 19.91
N ASP A 64 -3.59 -2.70 21.05
CA ASP A 64 -3.70 -1.30 21.45
C ASP A 64 -3.06 -0.39 20.41
N ASN A 65 -3.74 0.71 20.11
CA ASN A 65 -3.36 1.68 19.07
C ASN A 65 -3.33 1.15 17.63
N PHE A 66 -3.59 -0.13 17.41
CA PHE A 66 -3.64 -0.71 16.07
C PHE A 66 -5.06 -1.06 15.65
N GLY A 67 -5.75 -1.89 16.42
CA GLY A 67 -7.14 -2.25 16.13
C GLY A 67 -7.54 -3.61 16.63
N VAL A 68 -8.73 -4.04 16.22
CA VAL A 68 -9.36 -5.27 16.67
C VAL A 68 -9.56 -6.22 15.50
N PHE A 69 -9.08 -7.43 15.65
CA PHE A 69 -9.36 -8.57 14.76
C PHE A 69 -10.48 -9.41 15.36
N SER A 70 -11.43 -9.81 14.54
CA SER A 70 -12.55 -10.65 14.94
C SER A 70 -12.96 -11.58 13.80
N LEU A 71 -13.63 -12.68 14.13
CA LEU A 71 -14.22 -13.56 13.14
C LEU A 71 -15.68 -13.16 12.87
N SER A 72 -16.10 -13.32 11.63
CA SER A 72 -17.51 -13.33 11.24
C SER A 72 -17.77 -14.50 10.31
N ALA A 73 -19.00 -15.01 10.34
CA ALA A 73 -19.43 -16.10 9.49
C ALA A 73 -20.55 -15.63 8.54
N THR A 74 -20.54 -16.16 7.33
CA THR A 74 -21.67 -16.10 6.42
C THR A 74 -22.42 -17.41 6.52
N THR A 75 -23.73 -17.35 6.77
CA THR A 75 -24.58 -18.51 6.98
C THR A 75 -25.74 -18.54 5.97
N GLU A 76 -26.28 -19.72 5.72
CA GLU A 76 -27.57 -19.86 5.05
C GLU A 76 -28.71 -19.73 6.04
N GLY A 77 -29.78 -19.02 5.65
CA GLY A 77 -31.00 -18.96 6.41
C GLY A 77 -31.73 -20.31 6.41
N SER A 78 -32.50 -20.58 7.46
CA SER A 78 -33.40 -21.73 7.58
C SER A 78 -34.79 -21.23 7.93
N GLU A 79 -35.82 -21.88 7.39
CA GLU A 79 -37.23 -21.53 7.69
C GLU A 79 -37.60 -21.89 9.14
N LYS A 80 -36.98 -22.95 9.66
CA LYS A 80 -37.21 -23.41 11.05
C LYS A 80 -35.96 -23.21 11.88
N LYS A 81 -36.14 -22.84 13.14
CA LYS A 81 -35.06 -22.64 14.10
C LYS A 81 -34.23 -23.91 14.33
N ASP A 82 -34.88 -25.07 14.33
CA ASP A 82 -34.22 -26.36 14.58
C ASP A 82 -33.29 -26.80 13.45
N ASP A 83 -33.49 -26.24 12.24
CA ASP A 83 -32.64 -26.48 11.07
C ASP A 83 -31.43 -25.52 11.05
N CYS A 84 -31.35 -24.60 12.02
CA CYS A 84 -30.29 -23.58 12.10
C CYS A 84 -29.07 -24.17 12.81
N GLN A 85 -28.33 -25.04 12.10
CA GLN A 85 -27.17 -25.75 12.62
C GLN A 85 -25.85 -25.18 12.10
N SER A 86 -24.74 -25.51 12.75
CA SER A 86 -23.37 -25.09 12.34
C SER A 86 -23.01 -25.53 10.92
N THR A 87 -23.65 -26.58 10.40
CA THR A 87 -23.50 -27.04 9.00
C THR A 87 -23.96 -26.02 7.96
N LYS A 88 -24.74 -25.02 8.38
CA LYS A 88 -25.17 -23.91 7.53
C LYS A 88 -24.15 -22.78 7.40
N ILE A 89 -23.01 -22.87 8.08
CA ILE A 89 -21.92 -21.92 7.94
C ILE A 89 -21.25 -22.14 6.59
N ARG A 90 -21.32 -21.15 5.71
CA ARG A 90 -20.75 -21.18 4.36
C ARG A 90 -19.29 -20.75 4.33
N SER A 91 -18.97 -19.70 5.06
CA SER A 91 -17.61 -19.16 5.11
C SER A 91 -17.36 -18.43 6.43
N VAL A 92 -16.10 -18.40 6.84
CA VAL A 92 -15.63 -17.61 7.98
C VAL A 92 -14.60 -16.62 7.47
N ARG A 93 -14.67 -15.39 7.95
CA ARG A 93 -13.77 -14.29 7.56
C ARG A 93 -13.15 -13.67 8.79
N ILE A 94 -11.92 -13.22 8.63
CA ILE A 94 -11.26 -12.35 9.61
C ILE A 94 -11.57 -10.91 9.22
N ASN A 95 -12.18 -10.18 10.14
CA ASN A 95 -12.43 -8.75 10.00
C ASN A 95 -11.41 -7.98 10.82
N PHE A 96 -10.95 -6.87 10.29
CA PHE A 96 -10.09 -5.93 10.97
C PHE A 96 -10.80 -4.58 11.09
N ARG A 97 -10.85 -4.05 12.30
CA ARG A 97 -11.33 -2.70 12.59
C ARG A 97 -10.19 -1.87 13.15
N ALA A 98 -9.70 -0.94 12.35
CA ALA A 98 -8.61 -0.05 12.72
C ALA A 98 -8.97 0.83 13.93
N SER A 99 -8.00 1.01 14.82
CA SER A 99 -8.06 2.01 15.88
C SER A 99 -8.12 3.43 15.29
N SER A 100 -8.64 4.37 16.05
CA SER A 100 -8.59 5.80 15.68
C SER A 100 -7.17 6.30 15.49
N SER A 101 -6.21 5.72 16.19
CA SER A 101 -4.79 6.10 16.14
C SER A 101 -4.13 5.87 14.79
N ILE A 102 -4.56 4.83 14.03
CA ILE A 102 -3.98 4.53 12.70
C ILE A 102 -4.95 4.84 11.56
N ARG A 103 -6.13 5.34 11.87
CA ARG A 103 -7.11 5.65 10.84
C ARG A 103 -6.69 6.91 10.08
N PRO A 104 -6.50 6.85 8.76
CA PRO A 104 -6.11 8.02 7.98
C PRO A 104 -7.17 9.11 8.09
N GLN A 105 -6.70 10.35 8.26
CA GLN A 105 -7.55 11.54 8.32
C GLN A 105 -7.20 12.46 7.16
N VAL A 106 -8.15 12.70 6.27
CA VAL A 106 -7.97 13.59 5.11
C VAL A 106 -7.66 15.03 5.53
N ALA A 107 -8.19 15.46 6.68
CA ALA A 107 -8.01 16.80 7.23
C ALA A 107 -6.86 16.91 8.24
N ALA A 108 -5.97 15.91 8.32
CA ALA A 108 -4.85 15.95 9.25
C ALA A 108 -3.90 17.11 8.92
N THR A 109 -3.57 17.89 9.94
CA THR A 109 -2.62 19.02 9.82
C THR A 109 -1.18 18.62 10.15
N ARG A 110 -0.99 17.50 10.87
CA ARG A 110 0.33 16.98 11.19
C ARG A 110 0.90 16.22 9.99
N ALA A 111 2.17 16.45 9.68
CA ALA A 111 2.84 15.81 8.56
C ALA A 111 2.86 14.27 8.64
N GLU A 112 2.94 13.72 9.86
CA GLU A 112 2.98 12.27 10.12
C GLU A 112 1.64 11.56 9.86
N ASP A 113 0.52 12.30 10.05
CA ASP A 113 -0.84 11.77 9.91
C ASP A 113 -1.48 12.13 8.55
N ARG A 114 -0.77 12.94 7.76
CA ARG A 114 -1.29 13.49 6.51
C ARG A 114 -1.05 12.50 5.37
N MET A 115 -2.10 12.26 4.60
CA MET A 115 -1.99 11.57 3.30
C MET A 115 -1.95 12.62 2.19
N ASP A 116 -0.90 12.57 1.38
CA ASP A 116 -0.80 13.39 0.18
C ASP A 116 -1.47 12.67 -0.99
N PHE A 117 -2.51 13.29 -1.52
CA PHE A 117 -3.19 12.79 -2.71
C PHE A 117 -2.63 13.49 -3.94
N VAL A 118 -2.22 12.70 -4.89
CA VAL A 118 -1.66 13.19 -6.16
C VAL A 118 -2.60 12.82 -7.29
N ASP A 119 -2.90 13.79 -8.14
CA ASP A 119 -3.68 13.54 -9.35
C ASP A 119 -2.82 12.82 -10.39
N LEU A 120 -3.16 11.56 -10.65
CA LEU A 120 -2.42 10.69 -11.56
C LEU A 120 -2.38 11.25 -13.00
N GLU A 121 -3.47 11.86 -13.49
CA GLU A 121 -3.50 12.43 -14.83
C GLU A 121 -2.53 13.60 -14.98
N SER A 122 -2.45 14.45 -13.97
CA SER A 122 -1.51 15.57 -13.94
C SER A 122 -0.06 15.09 -13.92
N GLN A 123 0.23 14.04 -13.17
CA GLN A 123 1.57 13.44 -13.13
C GLN A 123 1.95 12.77 -14.45
N LEU A 124 1.04 12.02 -15.07
CA LEU A 124 1.29 11.39 -16.37
C LEU A 124 1.51 12.43 -17.48
N LYS A 125 0.75 13.52 -17.46
CA LYS A 125 0.94 14.63 -18.40
C LYS A 125 2.29 15.31 -18.20
N ALA A 126 2.73 15.54 -16.99
CA ALA A 126 4.02 16.12 -16.66
C ALA A 126 5.18 15.20 -17.09
N ALA A 127 5.06 13.89 -16.89
CA ALA A 127 6.05 12.90 -17.29
C ALA A 127 6.13 12.73 -18.83
N GLY A 128 5.00 12.84 -19.54
CA GLY A 128 4.93 12.76 -20.99
C GLY A 128 5.41 14.03 -21.72
N SER A 129 5.40 15.18 -21.04
CA SER A 129 5.86 16.46 -21.62
C SER A 129 7.39 16.63 -21.60
N GLY A 130 8.13 15.73 -20.94
CA GLY A 130 9.59 15.79 -20.85
C GLY A 130 10.37 15.04 -21.95
N SER A 131 9.69 14.39 -22.90
CA SER A 131 10.35 13.60 -23.97
C SER A 131 10.03 14.11 -25.37
N GLY A 132 10.19 15.40 -25.61
CA GLY A 132 9.96 15.97 -26.94
C GLY A 132 10.61 17.32 -27.09
N GLY A 133 11.91 17.34 -27.35
CA GLY A 133 12.57 18.60 -27.64
C GLY A 133 14.09 18.45 -27.92
N GLY A 134 14.42 17.85 -29.03
CA GLY A 134 15.80 17.78 -29.48
C GLY A 134 15.89 17.43 -30.95
N GLU A 135 15.27 18.26 -31.77
CA GLU A 135 15.43 18.16 -33.22
C GLU A 135 16.06 19.43 -33.74
N GLY A 136 17.22 19.25 -34.46
CA GLY A 136 17.50 19.98 -35.67
C GLY A 136 18.19 21.32 -35.55
N GLY A 137 19.46 21.33 -35.83
CA GLY A 137 20.16 22.52 -36.21
C GLY A 137 21.48 22.14 -36.86
N GLY A 138 21.40 21.70 -38.11
CA GLY A 138 22.58 21.63 -38.98
C GLY A 138 23.13 23.04 -39.22
N ASN A 139 24.42 23.20 -39.19
CA ASN A 139 25.08 24.20 -40.03
C ASN A 139 26.41 23.67 -40.51
N GLU A 140 26.52 23.76 -41.82
CA GLU A 140 27.67 23.56 -42.65
C GLU A 140 28.74 24.63 -42.40
N GLY A 141 30.00 24.29 -42.71
CA GLY A 141 30.88 25.20 -43.38
C GLY A 141 32.13 25.62 -42.65
N GLY A 142 33.28 25.29 -43.32
CA GLY A 142 34.49 26.07 -43.25
C GLY A 142 35.69 25.32 -42.68
N ASP A 143 36.32 24.54 -43.51
CA ASP A 143 37.59 24.74 -44.21
C ASP A 143 38.70 25.45 -43.42
N GLY A 144 39.87 24.87 -43.45
CA GLY A 144 41.12 25.61 -43.41
C GLY A 144 42.06 25.32 -42.26
N GLY A 145 43.15 24.68 -42.59
CA GLY A 145 44.42 25.01 -41.97
C GLY A 145 45.17 23.86 -41.31
N LEU A 146 45.98 23.25 -42.10
CA LEU A 146 47.20 22.55 -41.73
C LEU A 146 48.08 23.43 -40.84
N ASP A 147 48.75 22.88 -39.82
CA ASP A 147 50.20 22.86 -39.77
C ASP A 147 50.73 22.34 -38.44
N GLU A 148 51.57 21.36 -38.61
CA GLU A 148 52.88 21.11 -38.01
C GLU A 148 53.02 20.91 -36.50
N ASN A 149 53.37 19.68 -36.20
CA ASN A 149 54.24 19.28 -35.11
C ASN A 149 55.66 19.85 -35.34
N PRO A 150 56.39 20.30 -34.31
CA PRO A 150 57.44 19.40 -33.88
C PRO A 150 57.77 19.43 -32.39
N LEU A 151 58.13 18.23 -31.91
CA LEU A 151 59.22 17.89 -31.00
C LEU A 151 59.49 18.77 -29.72
N GLY A 152 59.47 18.05 -28.63
CA GLY A 152 60.09 18.44 -27.38
C GLY A 152 59.75 17.45 -26.29
#